data_809f40b8efe92eb6047dd1a554e89c16
#
_entry.id   809f40b8efe92eb6047dd1a554e89c16
#
_cell.length_a   1.000
_cell.length_b   1.000
_cell.length_c   1.000
_cell.angle_alpha   90.00
_cell.angle_beta   90.00
_cell.angle_gamma   90.00
#
_symmetry.space_group_name_H-M   'P 1'
#
loop_
_entity.id
_entity.type
_entity.pdbx_description
1 polymer ?
#
loop_
_entity_poly.entity_id
_entity_poly.type
_entity_poly.pdbx_seq_one_letter_code
_entity_poly.pdbx_strand_id
1 'polypeptide(L)'
;LDTLLGNFDRHNGNWGFLYDEETERGEIAPVYDCGSCLLPQADDRIMRSVLEQDEMLLARVYQFPTSAIKWGGRKINYYDFLMSTDRRDCYAALHRIVPRINLGNINTLIEETPYISDLQKQFYKYYIKSRYELILIPALQKINLPK
;
A
#
# COMPACT_ATOMS: atom_id res chain seq x y z
N LEU A 1 -1.81 4.68 1.22
CA LEU A 1 -0.62 4.50 0.42
C LEU A 1 0.10 3.20 0.75
N ASP A 2 0.52 3.00 2.01
CA ASP A 2 1.32 1.85 2.44
C ASP A 2 0.65 0.50 2.15
N THR A 3 -0.69 0.43 2.26
CA THR A 3 -1.47 -0.75 1.86
C THR A 3 -1.31 -1.06 0.37
N LEU A 4 -1.34 -0.05 -0.50
CA LEU A 4 -1.22 -0.21 -1.95
C LEU A 4 0.19 -0.68 -2.34
N LEU A 5 1.20 -0.07 -1.75
CA LEU A 5 2.61 -0.33 -2.08
C LEU A 5 3.24 -1.48 -1.27
N GLY A 6 2.53 -2.01 -0.27
CA GLY A 6 3.04 -3.05 0.60
C GLY A 6 4.23 -2.60 1.45
N ASN A 7 4.18 -1.39 2.00
CA ASN A 7 5.25 -0.88 2.85
C ASN A 7 5.26 -1.61 4.20
N PHE A 8 6.32 -2.32 4.52
CA PHE A 8 6.42 -3.06 5.78
C PHE A 8 7.12 -2.28 6.92
N ASP A 9 7.63 -1.08 6.64
CA ASP A 9 8.44 -0.32 7.61
C ASP A 9 7.90 1.09 7.90
N ARG A 10 6.60 1.34 7.75
CA ARG A 10 5.98 2.60 8.17
C ARG A 10 5.89 2.67 9.69
N HIS A 11 6.97 2.99 10.35
CA HIS A 11 7.03 3.26 11.79
C HIS A 11 6.92 4.77 12.10
N ASN A 12 6.89 5.14 13.38
CA ASN A 12 6.68 6.52 13.82
C ASN A 12 7.76 7.52 13.32
N GLY A 13 8.95 7.07 12.96
CA GLY A 13 10.00 7.90 12.38
C GLY A 13 9.85 8.17 10.88
N ASN A 14 8.91 7.49 10.19
CA ASN A 14 8.74 7.56 8.74
C ASN A 14 7.49 8.36 8.33
N TRP A 15 6.97 9.18 9.22
CA TRP A 15 5.94 10.18 8.94
C TRP A 15 6.05 11.31 9.97
N GLY A 16 5.46 12.47 9.68
CA GLY A 16 5.54 13.62 10.60
C GLY A 16 4.66 14.77 10.15
N PHE A 17 4.82 15.87 10.83
CA PHE A 17 4.17 17.13 10.51
C PHE A 17 5.21 18.18 10.15
N LEU A 18 4.89 19.00 9.18
CA LEU A 18 5.55 20.29 8.96
C LEU A 18 4.79 21.31 9.77
N TYR A 19 5.50 22.13 10.54
CA TYR A 19 4.93 23.23 11.29
C TYR A 19 5.51 24.55 10.79
N ASP A 20 4.63 25.48 10.46
CA ASP A 20 4.97 26.84 10.06
C ASP A 20 4.76 27.74 11.28
N GLU A 21 5.87 28.24 11.81
CA GLU A 21 5.87 29.11 13.00
C GLU A 21 5.22 30.47 12.76
N GLU A 22 5.27 31.00 11.52
CA GLU A 22 4.71 32.31 11.17
C GLU A 22 3.17 32.25 11.11
N THR A 23 2.63 31.17 10.57
CA THR A 23 1.19 31.00 10.41
C THR A 23 0.55 30.17 11.52
N GLU A 24 1.34 29.62 12.43
CA GLU A 24 0.92 28.68 13.49
C GLU A 24 0.14 27.47 12.94
N ARG A 25 0.48 27.03 11.71
CA ARG A 25 -0.21 25.92 11.03
C ARG A 25 0.67 24.68 10.94
N GLY A 26 0.05 23.55 11.23
CA GLY A 26 0.66 22.24 11.04
C GLY A 26 -0.03 21.48 9.91
N GLU A 27 0.75 20.84 9.05
CA GLU A 27 0.25 19.93 8.02
C GLU A 27 1.05 18.62 8.02
N ILE A 28 0.44 17.54 7.50
CA ILE A 28 1.16 16.29 7.35
C ILE A 28 2.28 16.47 6.33
N ALA A 29 3.50 16.13 6.72
CA ALA A 29 4.65 16.15 5.83
C ALA A 29 4.39 15.29 4.58
N PRO A 30 4.97 15.65 3.41
CA PRO A 30 4.98 14.76 2.26
C PRO A 30 5.50 13.37 2.64
N VAL A 31 4.97 12.34 1.97
CA VAL A 31 5.40 10.97 2.24
C VAL A 31 6.88 10.80 1.91
N TYR A 32 7.62 10.24 2.84
CA TYR A 32 9.06 9.92 2.71
C TYR A 32 9.34 8.51 3.20
N ASP A 33 10.57 8.05 2.99
CA ASP A 33 11.04 6.71 3.36
C ASP A 33 10.13 5.58 2.82
N CYS A 34 10.13 5.47 1.50
CA CYS A 34 9.40 4.43 0.78
C CYS A 34 10.29 3.24 0.37
N GLY A 35 11.51 3.13 0.91
CA GLY A 35 12.47 2.07 0.57
C GLY A 35 11.99 0.65 0.89
N SER A 36 10.99 0.50 1.75
CA SER A 36 10.38 -0.78 2.11
C SER A 36 9.08 -1.11 1.34
N CYS A 37 8.82 -0.39 0.25
CA CYS A 37 7.70 -0.63 -0.64
C CYS A 37 8.04 -1.64 -1.75
N LEU A 38 7.01 -2.27 -2.34
CA LEU A 38 7.14 -3.10 -3.55
C LEU A 38 8.08 -4.31 -3.41
N LEU A 39 8.22 -4.84 -2.19
CA LEU A 39 9.09 -5.99 -1.89
C LEU A 39 10.53 -5.81 -2.39
N PRO A 40 11.30 -4.82 -1.89
CA PRO A 40 12.61 -4.46 -2.42
C PRO A 40 13.66 -5.58 -2.30
N GLN A 41 13.40 -6.61 -1.52
CA GLN A 41 14.25 -7.78 -1.33
C GLN A 41 13.88 -8.95 -2.26
N ALA A 42 12.85 -8.79 -3.11
CA ALA A 42 12.49 -9.82 -4.07
C ALA A 42 13.52 -9.91 -5.19
N ASP A 43 14.15 -11.06 -5.31
CA ASP A 43 14.99 -11.41 -6.46
C ASP A 43 14.13 -11.83 -7.67
N ASP A 44 14.76 -12.03 -8.81
CA ASP A 44 14.07 -12.43 -10.05
C ASP A 44 13.26 -13.73 -9.87
N ARG A 45 13.71 -14.66 -9.06
CA ARG A 45 13.03 -15.93 -8.80
C ARG A 45 11.72 -15.69 -8.04
N ILE A 46 11.77 -14.84 -7.00
CA ILE A 46 10.59 -14.48 -6.23
C ILE A 46 9.61 -13.71 -7.11
N MET A 47 10.08 -12.75 -7.92
CA MET A 47 9.22 -11.98 -8.82
C MET A 47 8.50 -12.90 -9.82
N ARG A 48 9.21 -13.83 -10.46
CA ARG A 48 8.60 -14.82 -11.36
C ARG A 48 7.58 -15.70 -10.65
N SER A 49 7.90 -16.21 -9.47
CA SER A 49 6.95 -17.06 -8.73
C SER A 49 5.66 -16.33 -8.39
N VAL A 50 5.72 -15.04 -8.06
CA VAL A 50 4.52 -14.21 -7.79
C VAL A 50 3.73 -13.95 -9.07
N LEU A 51 4.40 -13.80 -10.23
CA LEU A 51 3.74 -13.59 -11.51
C LEU A 51 3.06 -14.86 -12.06
N GLU A 52 3.59 -16.04 -11.75
CA GLU A 52 3.21 -17.32 -12.35
C GLU A 52 2.33 -18.19 -11.43
N GLN A 53 2.30 -17.93 -10.13
CA GLN A 53 1.64 -18.78 -9.14
C GLN A 53 0.70 -17.98 -8.24
N ASP A 54 -0.59 -18.23 -8.36
CA ASP A 54 -1.62 -17.54 -7.58
C ASP A 54 -1.39 -17.63 -6.06
N GLU A 55 -0.95 -18.80 -5.57
CA GLU A 55 -0.65 -18.99 -4.14
C GLU A 55 0.45 -18.04 -3.65
N MET A 56 1.51 -17.85 -4.44
CA MET A 56 2.60 -16.93 -4.12
C MET A 56 2.14 -15.48 -4.14
N LEU A 57 1.31 -15.10 -5.10
CA LEU A 57 0.69 -13.79 -5.15
C LEU A 57 -0.19 -13.55 -3.92
N LEU A 58 -1.12 -14.47 -3.63
CA LEU A 58 -2.08 -14.32 -2.52
C LEU A 58 -1.38 -14.25 -1.17
N ALA A 59 -0.29 -14.98 -0.98
CA ALA A 59 0.56 -14.83 0.20
C ALA A 59 1.16 -13.42 0.33
N ARG A 60 1.56 -12.79 -0.80
CA ARG A 60 2.08 -11.40 -0.82
C ARG A 60 0.99 -10.35 -0.70
N VAL A 61 -0.24 -10.67 -1.02
CA VAL A 61 -1.37 -9.76 -0.85
C VAL A 61 -1.91 -9.81 0.58
N TYR A 62 -2.16 -11.00 1.11
CA TYR A 62 -2.91 -11.17 2.35
C TYR A 62 -2.06 -11.41 3.59
N GLN A 63 -0.88 -12.01 3.46
CA GLN A 63 -0.08 -12.41 4.62
C GLN A 63 1.12 -11.50 4.85
N PHE A 64 1.87 -11.18 3.81
CA PHE A 64 3.08 -10.35 3.88
C PHE A 64 3.14 -9.42 2.66
N PRO A 65 3.51 -8.16 2.84
CA PRO A 65 4.02 -7.53 4.07
C PRO A 65 2.94 -7.12 5.06
N THR A 66 3.30 -7.14 6.34
CA THR A 66 2.56 -6.51 7.42
C THR A 66 3.12 -5.11 7.67
N SER A 67 2.32 -4.22 8.27
CA SER A 67 2.79 -2.88 8.65
C SER A 67 3.67 -2.91 9.90
N ALA A 68 4.62 -1.98 10.01
CA ALA A 68 5.29 -1.69 11.28
C ALA A 68 4.39 -0.91 12.27
N ILE A 69 3.29 -0.31 11.79
CA ILE A 69 2.26 0.31 12.64
C ILE A 69 1.63 -0.78 13.52
N LYS A 70 1.41 -0.44 14.79
CA LYS A 70 0.79 -1.34 15.76
C LYS A 70 -0.60 -0.85 16.14
N TRP A 71 -1.52 -1.79 16.30
CA TRP A 71 -2.83 -1.59 16.87
C TRP A 71 -3.02 -2.59 18.02
N GLY A 72 -3.39 -2.10 19.21
CA GLY A 72 -3.46 -2.97 20.40
C GLY A 72 -2.14 -3.69 20.74
N GLY A 73 -1.00 -3.05 20.46
CA GLY A 73 0.33 -3.60 20.72
C GLY A 73 0.86 -4.60 19.68
N ARG A 74 0.05 -4.97 18.68
CA ARG A 74 0.41 -5.91 17.62
C ARG A 74 0.58 -5.21 16.28
N LYS A 75 1.54 -5.65 15.45
CA LYS A 75 1.67 -5.20 14.05
C LYS A 75 0.37 -5.51 13.31
N ILE A 76 -0.11 -4.55 12.51
CA ILE A 76 -1.31 -4.78 11.71
C ILE A 76 -0.96 -5.51 10.42
N ASN A 77 -1.81 -6.47 10.05
CA ASN A 77 -1.93 -6.95 8.69
C ASN A 77 -2.84 -5.98 7.93
N TYR A 78 -2.46 -5.56 6.73
CA TYR A 78 -3.21 -4.56 5.97
C TYR A 78 -4.62 -5.01 5.61
N TYR A 79 -4.76 -6.26 5.13
CA TYR A 79 -6.06 -6.82 4.77
C TYR A 79 -6.95 -6.98 6.00
N ASP A 80 -6.46 -7.67 7.02
CA ASP A 80 -7.23 -7.96 8.23
C ASP A 80 -7.67 -6.67 8.92
N PHE A 81 -6.78 -5.67 9.01
CA PHE A 81 -7.10 -4.38 9.62
C PHE A 81 -8.20 -3.65 8.85
N LEU A 82 -8.09 -3.52 7.53
CA LEU A 82 -9.09 -2.81 6.72
C LEU A 82 -10.42 -3.56 6.67
N MET A 83 -10.38 -4.90 6.69
CA MET A 83 -11.60 -5.71 6.70
C MET A 83 -12.27 -5.83 8.07
N SER A 84 -11.55 -5.58 9.17
CA SER A 84 -12.11 -5.69 10.53
C SER A 84 -12.38 -4.35 11.20
N THR A 85 -11.70 -3.25 10.78
CA THR A 85 -11.85 -1.94 11.43
C THR A 85 -13.26 -1.39 11.30
N ASP A 86 -13.71 -0.70 12.35
CA ASP A 86 -14.96 0.09 12.40
C ASP A 86 -14.70 1.61 12.49
N ARG A 87 -13.43 2.02 12.36
CA ARG A 87 -13.00 3.41 12.51
C ARG A 87 -13.49 4.29 11.38
N ARG A 88 -14.22 5.36 11.72
CA ARG A 88 -14.74 6.34 10.77
C ARG A 88 -13.67 7.09 9.98
N ASP A 89 -12.53 7.38 10.61
CA ASP A 89 -11.37 8.02 9.96
C ASP A 89 -10.76 7.13 8.87
N CYS A 90 -10.67 5.81 9.11
CA CYS A 90 -10.26 4.85 8.09
C CYS A 90 -11.26 4.79 6.92
N TYR A 91 -12.56 4.81 7.22
CA TYR A 91 -13.60 4.85 6.19
C TYR A 91 -13.52 6.13 5.34
N ALA A 92 -13.40 7.28 5.99
CA ALA A 92 -13.23 8.56 5.28
C ALA A 92 -11.99 8.56 4.39
N ALA A 93 -10.88 7.99 4.87
CA ALA A 93 -9.65 7.86 4.09
C ALA A 93 -9.84 6.94 2.87
N LEU A 94 -10.49 5.79 3.01
CA LEU A 94 -10.78 4.88 1.90
C LEU A 94 -11.65 5.55 0.84
N HIS A 95 -12.76 6.21 1.24
CA HIS A 95 -13.63 6.95 0.31
C HIS A 95 -12.91 8.06 -0.43
N ARG A 96 -11.98 8.74 0.22
CA ARG A 96 -11.24 9.85 -0.40
C ARG A 96 -10.14 9.38 -1.33
N ILE A 97 -9.43 8.30 -0.98
CA ILE A 97 -8.19 7.91 -1.66
C ILE A 97 -8.42 6.87 -2.75
N VAL A 98 -9.20 5.82 -2.46
CA VAL A 98 -9.34 4.68 -3.39
C VAL A 98 -9.85 5.09 -4.78
N PRO A 99 -10.88 5.96 -4.92
CA PRO A 99 -11.35 6.41 -6.22
C PRO A 99 -10.34 7.27 -7.01
N ARG A 100 -9.31 7.79 -6.34
CA ARG A 100 -8.27 8.63 -6.97
C ARG A 100 -7.07 7.83 -7.46
N ILE A 101 -7.00 6.54 -7.13
CA ILE A 101 -5.94 5.66 -7.61
C ILE A 101 -6.16 5.38 -9.09
N ASN A 102 -5.24 5.87 -9.92
CA ASN A 102 -5.26 5.66 -11.35
C ASN A 102 -4.16 4.66 -11.75
N LEU A 103 -4.55 3.40 -11.92
CA LEU A 103 -3.61 2.34 -12.30
C LEU A 103 -2.96 2.58 -13.67
N GLY A 104 -3.63 3.28 -14.59
CA GLY A 104 -3.06 3.66 -15.89
C GLY A 104 -1.85 4.58 -15.72
N ASN A 105 -2.01 5.66 -14.94
CA ASN A 105 -0.91 6.59 -14.67
C ASN A 105 0.23 5.91 -13.89
N ILE A 106 -0.09 5.01 -12.95
CA ILE A 106 0.92 4.23 -12.22
C ILE A 106 1.69 3.34 -13.18
N ASN A 107 1.01 2.65 -14.11
CA ASN A 107 1.65 1.80 -15.11
C ASN A 107 2.56 2.60 -16.05
N THR A 108 2.13 3.78 -16.49
CA THR A 108 2.96 4.68 -17.31
C THR A 108 4.22 5.09 -16.55
N LEU A 109 4.08 5.50 -15.30
CA LEU A 109 5.22 5.86 -14.45
C LEU A 109 6.22 4.70 -14.31
N ILE A 110 5.74 3.48 -14.09
CA ILE A 110 6.60 2.30 -13.99
C ILE A 110 7.31 2.03 -15.32
N GLU A 111 6.61 2.14 -16.46
CA GLU A 111 7.22 1.94 -17.78
C GLU A 111 8.32 2.96 -18.08
N GLU A 112 8.12 4.20 -17.71
CA GLU A 112 9.06 5.30 -17.93
C GLU A 112 10.21 5.31 -16.91
N THR A 113 10.12 4.52 -15.81
CA THR A 113 11.18 4.45 -14.80
C THR A 113 12.44 3.80 -15.41
N PRO A 114 13.58 4.52 -15.45
CA PRO A 114 14.84 3.97 -15.93
C PRO A 114 15.46 2.99 -14.92
N TYR A 115 16.40 2.19 -15.38
CA TYR A 115 17.26 1.32 -14.56
C TYR A 115 16.57 0.18 -13.82
N ILE A 116 15.31 -0.11 -14.12
CA ILE A 116 14.61 -1.32 -13.67
C ILE A 116 14.34 -2.25 -14.84
N SER A 117 14.44 -3.56 -14.61
CA SER A 117 14.25 -4.57 -15.66
C SER A 117 12.79 -4.71 -16.08
N ASP A 118 12.54 -5.29 -17.25
CA ASP A 118 11.16 -5.60 -17.71
C ASP A 118 10.44 -6.53 -16.73
N LEU A 119 11.15 -7.46 -16.10
CA LEU A 119 10.59 -8.31 -15.07
C LEU A 119 10.14 -7.50 -13.85
N GLN A 120 10.95 -6.54 -13.39
CA GLN A 120 10.57 -5.65 -12.30
C GLN A 120 9.35 -4.79 -12.66
N LYS A 121 9.30 -4.25 -13.89
CA LYS A 121 8.13 -3.49 -14.37
C LYS A 121 6.87 -4.34 -14.36
N GLN A 122 6.91 -5.56 -14.89
CA GLN A 122 5.78 -6.48 -14.87
C GLN A 122 5.34 -6.81 -13.45
N PHE A 123 6.30 -7.14 -12.59
CA PHE A 123 6.04 -7.48 -11.20
C PHE A 123 5.40 -6.32 -10.43
N TYR A 124 5.93 -5.10 -10.53
CA TYR A 124 5.38 -3.94 -9.81
C TYR A 124 3.97 -3.60 -10.26
N LYS A 125 3.70 -3.61 -11.57
CA LYS A 125 2.34 -3.38 -12.10
C LYS A 125 1.35 -4.44 -11.60
N TYR A 126 1.74 -5.70 -11.66
CA TYR A 126 0.90 -6.80 -11.21
C TYR A 126 0.65 -6.78 -9.71
N TYR A 127 1.69 -6.55 -8.92
CA TYR A 127 1.63 -6.48 -7.47
C TYR A 127 0.75 -5.33 -6.98
N ILE A 128 0.93 -4.12 -7.52
CA ILE A 128 0.11 -2.95 -7.17
C ILE A 128 -1.34 -3.17 -7.55
N LYS A 129 -1.61 -3.65 -8.77
CA LYS A 129 -2.95 -3.97 -9.24
C LYS A 129 -3.63 -4.98 -8.32
N SER A 130 -2.96 -6.05 -7.98
CA SER A 130 -3.51 -7.10 -7.11
C SER A 130 -3.85 -6.58 -5.72
N ARG A 131 -3.00 -5.77 -5.11
CA ARG A 131 -3.30 -5.15 -3.82
C ARG A 131 -4.45 -4.15 -3.88
N TYR A 132 -4.54 -3.41 -4.96
CA TYR A 132 -5.68 -2.53 -5.21
C TYR A 132 -6.99 -3.31 -5.31
N GLU A 133 -7.04 -4.34 -6.16
CA GLU A 133 -8.24 -5.12 -6.45
C GLU A 133 -8.65 -6.06 -5.29
N LEU A 134 -7.68 -6.64 -4.59
CA LEU A 134 -7.93 -7.67 -3.56
C LEU A 134 -7.96 -7.11 -2.12
N ILE A 135 -7.47 -5.90 -1.87
CA ILE A 135 -7.49 -5.28 -0.54
C ILE A 135 -8.33 -4.01 -0.54
N LEU A 136 -7.98 -3.02 -1.38
CA LEU A 136 -8.57 -1.68 -1.28
C LEU A 136 -10.01 -1.63 -1.80
N ILE A 137 -10.29 -2.28 -2.92
CA ILE A 137 -11.66 -2.34 -3.47
C ILE A 137 -12.59 -3.10 -2.52
N PRO A 138 -12.30 -4.30 -2.01
CA PRO A 138 -13.15 -4.97 -1.03
C PRO A 138 -13.35 -4.16 0.25
N ALA A 139 -12.30 -3.50 0.76
CA ALA A 139 -12.42 -2.66 1.94
C ALA A 139 -13.36 -1.47 1.71
N LEU A 140 -13.30 -0.83 0.53
CA LEU A 140 -14.23 0.24 0.15
C LEU A 140 -15.65 -0.28 -0.01
N GLN A 141 -15.83 -1.43 -0.66
CA GLN A 141 -17.16 -2.05 -0.85
C GLN A 141 -17.83 -2.40 0.49
N LYS A 142 -17.07 -2.97 1.43
CA LYS A 142 -17.57 -3.32 2.76
C LYS A 142 -18.22 -2.14 3.48
N ILE A 143 -17.63 -0.95 3.39
CA ILE A 143 -18.14 0.23 4.10
C ILE A 143 -19.35 0.86 3.41
N ASN A 144 -19.64 0.50 2.16
CA ASN A 144 -20.79 0.93 1.40
C ASN A 144 -22.01 0.01 1.56
N LEU A 145 -21.85 -1.15 2.23
CA LEU A 145 -22.97 -2.03 2.52
C LEU A 145 -23.86 -1.40 3.60
N PRO A 146 -25.19 -1.35 3.41
CA PRO A 146 -26.11 -0.92 4.46
C PRO A 146 -25.95 -1.84 5.68
N LYS A 147 -25.83 -1.23 6.86
CA LYS A 147 -25.84 -1.94 8.15
C LYS A 147 -27.23 -2.39 8.50
#